data_9a82392f288f57e6d334f89121d6bb9e
#
_entry.id   9a82392f288f57e6d334f89121d6bb9e
#
_cell.length_a   1.000
_cell.length_b   1.000
_cell.length_c   1.000
_cell.angle_alpha   90.00
_cell.angle_beta   90.00
_cell.angle_gamma   90.00
#
_symmetry.space_group_name_H-M   'P 1'
#
loop_
_entity.id
_entity.type
_entity.pdbx_description
1 polymer ?
#
loop_
_entity_poly.entity_id
_entity_poly.type
_entity_poly.pdbx_seq_one_letter_code
_entity_poly.pdbx_strand_id
1 'polypeptide(L)'
;MAKLLDIVFICSSVVFNISVSALYVAAKLGDVVLVQVCGGIVISLIVPFSITLLGYVREKAKRRTIISHVFILFYLFLELFLDYVLRIPFREILAIHVPYIIVFYAALFSMVGVSFEKDRKMGSVVIVTLLILMVCLTYYLLPS
;
A
#
# COMPACT_ATOMS: atom_id res chain seq x y z
N MET A 1 1.18 -20.89 -12.78
CA MET A 1 0.77 -19.50 -13.05
C MET A 1 0.21 -18.82 -11.81
N ALA A 2 -0.80 -19.42 -11.15
CA ALA A 2 -1.37 -18.85 -9.92
C ALA A 2 -0.30 -18.58 -8.87
N LYS A 3 0.64 -19.52 -8.69
CA LYS A 3 1.69 -19.38 -7.68
C LYS A 3 2.61 -18.17 -7.97
N LEU A 4 2.89 -17.89 -9.24
CA LEU A 4 3.71 -16.74 -9.61
C LEU A 4 2.98 -15.43 -9.30
N LEU A 5 1.67 -15.38 -9.59
CA LEU A 5 0.85 -14.20 -9.25
C LEU A 5 0.83 -13.97 -7.75
N ASP A 6 0.71 -15.03 -6.96
CA ASP A 6 0.72 -14.94 -5.50
C ASP A 6 2.04 -14.37 -4.99
N ILE A 7 3.17 -14.83 -5.54
CA ILE A 7 4.49 -14.34 -5.17
C ILE A 7 4.63 -12.86 -5.52
N VAL A 8 4.22 -12.47 -6.72
CA VAL A 8 4.28 -11.06 -7.15
C VAL A 8 3.43 -10.20 -6.23
N PHE A 9 2.21 -10.63 -5.90
CA PHE A 9 1.33 -9.88 -5.01
C PHE A 9 1.94 -9.71 -3.63
N ILE A 10 2.45 -10.80 -3.04
CA ILE A 10 3.01 -10.76 -1.69
C ILE A 10 4.28 -9.90 -1.65
N CYS A 11 5.17 -10.05 -2.63
CA CYS A 11 6.36 -9.21 -2.71
C CYS A 11 6.00 -7.73 -2.86
N SER A 12 5.00 -7.42 -3.68
CA SER A 12 4.52 -6.05 -3.85
C SER A 12 3.96 -5.49 -2.55
N SER A 13 3.22 -6.30 -1.79
CA SER A 13 2.67 -5.89 -0.49
C SER A 13 3.78 -5.61 0.52
N VAL A 14 4.80 -6.46 0.57
CA VAL A 14 5.95 -6.26 1.46
C VAL A 14 6.70 -4.99 1.07
N VAL A 15 6.97 -4.79 -0.22
CA VAL A 15 7.65 -3.58 -0.71
C VAL A 15 6.83 -2.34 -0.36
N PHE A 16 5.50 -2.40 -0.52
CA PHE A 16 4.61 -1.30 -0.17
C PHE A 16 4.76 -0.95 1.31
N ASN A 17 4.62 -1.93 2.20
CA ASN A 17 4.67 -1.68 3.64
C ASN A 17 6.03 -1.13 4.07
N ILE A 18 7.12 -1.68 3.57
CA ILE A 18 8.48 -1.23 3.91
C ILE A 18 8.73 0.18 3.36
N SER A 19 8.31 0.46 2.12
CA SER A 19 8.50 1.77 1.50
C SER A 19 7.71 2.86 2.24
N VAL A 20 6.48 2.57 2.62
CA VAL A 20 5.65 3.53 3.39
C VAL A 20 6.24 3.73 4.78
N SER A 21 6.74 2.66 5.42
CA SER A 21 7.43 2.77 6.72
C SER A 21 8.64 3.70 6.62
N ALA A 22 9.49 3.49 5.62
CA ALA A 22 10.65 4.34 5.39
C ALA A 22 10.24 5.78 5.10
N LEU A 23 9.15 5.96 4.35
CA LEU A 23 8.63 7.29 4.04
C LEU A 23 8.23 8.05 5.30
N TYR A 24 7.55 7.40 6.23
CA TYR A 24 7.15 8.04 7.48
C TYR A 24 8.37 8.43 8.33
N VAL A 25 9.37 7.56 8.42
CA VAL A 25 10.61 7.88 9.15
C VAL A 25 11.35 9.03 8.48
N ALA A 26 11.48 9.00 7.16
CA ALA A 26 12.13 10.05 6.40
C ALA A 26 11.41 11.40 6.55
N ALA A 27 10.07 11.38 6.52
CA ALA A 27 9.27 12.59 6.71
C ALA A 27 9.47 13.17 8.11
N LYS A 28 9.54 12.33 9.14
CA LYS A 28 9.79 12.75 10.52
C LYS A 28 11.17 13.40 10.67
N LEU A 29 12.18 12.84 9.96
CA LEU A 29 13.54 13.36 10.00
C LEU A 29 13.79 14.53 9.04
N GLY A 30 12.82 14.86 8.20
CA GLY A 30 12.93 15.98 7.27
C GLY A 30 13.74 15.66 6.00
N ASP A 31 13.94 14.38 5.70
CA ASP A 31 14.68 13.96 4.49
C ASP A 31 13.76 13.95 3.27
N VAL A 32 13.67 15.08 2.59
CA VAL A 32 12.78 15.27 1.45
C VAL A 32 13.11 14.34 0.29
N VAL A 33 14.41 14.12 0.04
CA VAL A 33 14.84 13.25 -1.08
C VAL A 33 14.37 11.81 -0.84
N LEU A 34 14.55 11.29 0.36
CA LEU A 34 14.14 9.93 0.69
C LEU A 34 12.61 9.78 0.64
N VAL A 35 11.87 10.81 1.07
CA VAL A 35 10.40 10.83 0.96
C VAL A 35 9.99 10.71 -0.51
N GLN A 36 10.62 11.46 -1.39
CA GLN A 36 10.31 11.42 -2.82
C GLN A 36 10.65 10.06 -3.44
N VAL A 37 11.78 9.48 -3.07
CA VAL A 37 12.18 8.16 -3.58
C VAL A 37 11.18 7.09 -3.12
N CYS A 38 10.85 7.06 -1.83
CA CYS A 38 9.89 6.08 -1.29
C CYS A 38 8.51 6.26 -1.91
N GLY A 39 8.07 7.50 -2.07
CA GLY A 39 6.79 7.80 -2.73
C GLY A 39 6.76 7.31 -4.18
N GLY A 40 7.87 7.48 -4.90
CA GLY A 40 8.00 6.99 -6.26
C GLY A 40 7.92 5.47 -6.33
N ILE A 41 8.54 4.77 -5.37
CA ILE A 41 8.46 3.30 -5.29
C ILE A 41 7.01 2.88 -5.05
N VAL A 42 6.31 3.52 -4.11
CA VAL A 42 4.90 3.22 -3.81
C VAL A 42 4.03 3.39 -5.06
N ILE A 43 4.20 4.50 -5.77
CA ILE A 43 3.42 4.76 -6.98
C ILE A 43 3.73 3.73 -8.08
N SER A 44 5.00 3.34 -8.22
CA SER A 44 5.39 2.36 -9.23
C SER A 44 4.76 0.98 -8.99
N LEU A 45 4.31 0.69 -7.77
CA LEU A 45 3.62 -0.55 -7.45
C LEU A 45 2.24 -0.67 -8.13
N ILE A 46 1.73 0.42 -8.73
CA ILE A 46 0.53 0.35 -9.57
C ILE A 46 0.72 -0.72 -10.66
N VAL A 47 1.93 -0.83 -11.22
CA VAL A 47 2.21 -1.80 -12.30
C VAL A 47 2.06 -3.25 -11.80
N PRO A 48 2.79 -3.72 -10.77
CA PRO A 48 2.65 -5.11 -10.33
C PRO A 48 1.25 -5.42 -9.79
N PHE A 49 0.60 -4.51 -9.08
CA PHE A 49 -0.76 -4.75 -8.59
C PHE A 49 -1.76 -4.82 -9.75
N SER A 50 -1.58 -4.04 -10.80
CA SER A 50 -2.42 -4.12 -12.00
C SER A 50 -2.22 -5.46 -12.72
N ILE A 51 -0.98 -5.93 -12.81
CA ILE A 51 -0.67 -7.23 -13.42
C ILE A 51 -1.33 -8.36 -12.64
N THR A 52 -1.24 -8.34 -11.30
CA THR A 52 -1.86 -9.37 -10.47
C THR A 52 -3.39 -9.31 -10.55
N LEU A 53 -3.98 -8.12 -10.61
CA LEU A 53 -5.42 -7.98 -10.79
C LEU A 53 -5.88 -8.62 -12.10
N LEU A 54 -5.21 -8.30 -13.21
CA LEU A 54 -5.55 -8.89 -14.51
C LEU A 54 -5.39 -10.41 -14.50
N GLY A 55 -4.32 -10.91 -13.87
CA GLY A 55 -4.09 -12.34 -13.75
C GLY A 55 -5.19 -13.03 -12.95
N TYR A 56 -5.58 -12.47 -11.82
CA TYR A 56 -6.64 -13.05 -10.99
C TYR A 56 -8.00 -12.97 -11.69
N VAL A 57 -8.29 -11.91 -12.43
CA VAL A 57 -9.51 -11.83 -13.23
C VAL A 57 -9.53 -12.93 -14.30
N ARG A 58 -8.41 -13.16 -14.97
CA ARG A 58 -8.31 -14.23 -15.99
C ARG A 58 -8.50 -15.61 -15.39
N GLU A 59 -8.01 -15.84 -14.18
CA GLU A 59 -8.14 -17.12 -13.47
C GLU A 59 -9.49 -17.28 -12.77
N LYS A 60 -10.39 -16.30 -12.93
CA LYS A 60 -11.71 -16.30 -12.28
C LYS A 60 -11.59 -16.45 -10.77
N ALA A 61 -10.67 -15.72 -10.18
CA ALA A 61 -10.47 -15.70 -8.73
C ALA A 61 -11.74 -15.24 -8.02
N LYS A 62 -11.81 -15.51 -6.71
CA LYS A 62 -12.94 -15.13 -5.89
C LYS A 62 -13.19 -13.62 -5.97
N ARG A 63 -14.46 -13.23 -5.91
CA ARG A 63 -14.86 -11.82 -5.91
C ARG A 63 -14.12 -11.02 -4.83
N ARG A 64 -13.92 -11.63 -3.67
CA ARG A 64 -13.20 -11.01 -2.54
C ARG A 64 -11.79 -10.59 -2.93
N THR A 65 -11.05 -11.44 -3.65
CA THR A 65 -9.68 -11.14 -4.11
C THR A 65 -9.69 -9.95 -5.07
N ILE A 66 -10.64 -9.94 -6.00
CA ILE A 66 -10.74 -8.88 -7.01
C ILE A 66 -11.11 -7.55 -6.35
N ILE A 67 -12.08 -7.56 -5.43
CA ILE A 67 -12.50 -6.36 -4.71
C ILE A 67 -11.33 -5.81 -3.89
N SER A 68 -10.55 -6.68 -3.24
CA SER A 68 -9.38 -6.26 -2.47
C SER A 68 -8.36 -5.55 -3.36
N HIS A 69 -8.12 -6.07 -4.58
CA HIS A 69 -7.22 -5.43 -5.53
C HIS A 69 -7.74 -4.06 -5.97
N VAL A 70 -9.05 -3.93 -6.13
CA VAL A 70 -9.66 -2.64 -6.50
C VAL A 70 -9.37 -1.61 -5.41
N PHE A 71 -9.51 -1.97 -4.14
CA PHE A 71 -9.19 -1.05 -3.04
C PHE A 71 -7.72 -0.64 -3.05
N ILE A 72 -6.81 -1.60 -3.27
CA ILE A 72 -5.38 -1.32 -3.32
C ILE A 72 -5.06 -0.35 -4.45
N LEU A 73 -5.56 -0.62 -5.65
CA LEU A 73 -5.31 0.25 -6.81
C LEU A 73 -5.96 1.61 -6.65
N PHE A 74 -7.16 1.65 -6.08
CA PHE A 74 -7.83 2.92 -5.80
C PHE A 74 -6.98 3.80 -4.89
N TYR A 75 -6.41 3.22 -3.84
CA TYR A 75 -5.52 3.95 -2.94
C TYR A 75 -4.29 4.48 -3.70
N LEU A 76 -3.66 3.63 -4.51
CA LEU A 76 -2.46 4.03 -5.24
C LEU A 76 -2.75 5.16 -6.25
N PHE A 77 -3.87 5.08 -6.96
CA PHE A 77 -4.28 6.16 -7.86
C PHE A 77 -4.63 7.43 -7.10
N LEU A 78 -5.29 7.30 -5.95
CA LEU A 78 -5.60 8.45 -5.10
C LEU A 78 -4.32 9.14 -4.64
N GLU A 79 -3.33 8.38 -4.21
CA GLU A 79 -2.01 8.88 -3.84
C GLU A 79 -1.36 9.63 -5.00
N LEU A 80 -1.36 9.01 -6.19
CA LEU A 80 -0.79 9.60 -7.38
C LEU A 80 -1.45 10.95 -7.70
N PHE A 81 -2.78 10.99 -7.71
CA PHE A 81 -3.49 12.22 -8.06
C PHE A 81 -3.31 13.31 -7.01
N LEU A 82 -3.41 12.98 -5.73
CA LEU A 82 -3.35 13.98 -4.67
C LEU A 82 -1.94 14.53 -4.46
N ASP A 83 -0.93 13.66 -4.47
CA ASP A 83 0.44 14.09 -4.17
C ASP A 83 1.22 14.55 -5.40
N TYR A 84 1.00 13.93 -6.56
CA TYR A 84 1.86 14.16 -7.73
C TYR A 84 1.20 14.95 -8.84
N VAL A 85 -0.06 14.69 -9.16
CA VAL A 85 -0.74 15.38 -10.26
C VAL A 85 -1.31 16.72 -9.81
N LEU A 86 -2.14 16.69 -8.78
CA LEU A 86 -2.82 17.90 -8.29
C LEU A 86 -2.01 18.64 -7.22
N ARG A 87 -1.13 17.93 -6.54
CA ARG A 87 -0.28 18.49 -5.47
C ARG A 87 -1.09 19.24 -4.42
N ILE A 88 -2.25 18.69 -4.05
CA ILE A 88 -3.12 19.29 -3.05
C ILE A 88 -2.57 19.00 -1.66
N PRO A 89 -2.51 19.98 -0.74
CA PRO A 89 -2.13 19.73 0.65
C PRO A 89 -3.28 19.05 1.39
N PHE A 90 -3.67 17.85 0.95
CA PHE A 90 -4.86 17.15 1.44
C PHE A 90 -4.76 16.77 2.91
N ARG A 91 -3.53 16.65 3.45
CA ARG A 91 -3.33 16.33 4.86
C ARG A 91 -3.78 17.47 5.77
N GLU A 92 -3.85 18.69 5.25
CA GLU A 92 -4.34 19.87 5.97
C GLU A 92 -5.84 20.07 5.80
N ILE A 93 -6.46 19.35 4.84
CA ILE A 93 -7.89 19.46 4.57
C ILE A 93 -8.56 18.20 5.14
N LEU A 94 -9.20 18.36 6.30
CA LEU A 94 -9.80 17.23 7.01
C LEU A 94 -10.80 16.46 6.16
N ALA A 95 -11.61 17.16 5.36
CA ALA A 95 -12.63 16.52 4.51
C ALA A 95 -12.03 15.58 3.47
N ILE A 96 -10.79 15.79 3.06
CA ILE A 96 -10.08 14.93 2.10
C ILE A 96 -9.22 13.91 2.83
N HIS A 97 -8.60 14.33 3.92
CA HIS A 97 -7.66 13.48 4.67
C HIS A 97 -8.35 12.27 5.31
N VAL A 98 -9.54 12.45 5.87
CA VAL A 98 -10.26 11.35 6.52
C VAL A 98 -10.62 10.23 5.53
N PRO A 99 -11.25 10.50 4.37
CA PRO A 99 -11.47 9.45 3.37
C PRO A 99 -10.16 8.82 2.88
N TYR A 100 -9.10 9.60 2.73
CA TYR A 100 -7.79 9.08 2.33
C TYR A 100 -7.28 8.03 3.33
N ILE A 101 -7.37 8.33 4.63
CA ILE A 101 -6.95 7.40 5.67
C ILE A 101 -7.78 6.12 5.63
N ILE A 102 -9.10 6.24 5.45
CA ILE A 102 -10.00 5.08 5.38
C ILE A 102 -9.59 4.18 4.21
N VAL A 103 -9.34 4.76 3.04
CA VAL A 103 -8.92 4.01 1.86
C VAL A 103 -7.53 3.38 2.09
N PHE A 104 -6.63 4.10 2.72
CA PHE A 104 -5.29 3.61 3.05
C PHE A 104 -5.37 2.34 3.91
N TYR A 105 -6.12 2.38 5.00
CA TYR A 105 -6.28 1.20 5.86
C TYR A 105 -7.01 0.06 5.14
N ALA A 106 -8.01 0.37 4.32
CA ALA A 106 -8.69 -0.63 3.52
C ALA A 106 -7.71 -1.35 2.59
N ALA A 107 -6.79 -0.62 1.97
CA ALA A 107 -5.75 -1.21 1.12
C ALA A 107 -4.80 -2.10 1.93
N LEU A 108 -4.37 -1.65 3.11
CA LEU A 108 -3.47 -2.42 3.96
C LEU A 108 -4.11 -3.75 4.40
N PHE A 109 -5.35 -3.70 4.88
CA PHE A 109 -6.06 -4.91 5.30
C PHE A 109 -6.37 -5.82 4.11
N SER A 110 -6.62 -5.27 2.94
CA SER A 110 -6.80 -6.05 1.72
C SER A 110 -5.54 -6.83 1.36
N MET A 111 -4.38 -6.20 1.46
CA MET A 111 -3.10 -6.87 1.21
C MET A 111 -2.90 -8.05 2.17
N VAL A 112 -3.15 -7.85 3.46
CA VAL A 112 -3.02 -8.90 4.47
C VAL A 112 -4.00 -10.03 4.20
N GLY A 113 -5.27 -9.69 3.97
CA GLY A 113 -6.32 -10.70 3.74
C GLY A 113 -6.03 -11.60 2.55
N VAL A 114 -5.67 -10.99 1.41
CA VAL A 114 -5.34 -11.78 0.22
C VAL A 114 -4.09 -12.61 0.44
N SER A 115 -3.06 -12.06 1.08
CA SER A 115 -1.81 -12.78 1.33
C SER A 115 -2.05 -14.02 2.19
N PHE A 116 -2.85 -13.91 3.27
CA PHE A 116 -3.20 -15.07 4.11
C PHE A 116 -4.00 -16.11 3.36
N GLU A 117 -4.91 -15.67 2.49
CA GLU A 117 -5.71 -16.59 1.69
C GLU A 117 -4.83 -17.41 0.74
N LYS A 118 -3.76 -16.80 0.21
CA LYS A 118 -2.89 -17.48 -0.76
C LYS A 118 -1.82 -18.34 -0.09
N ASP A 119 -1.20 -17.86 0.99
CA ASP A 119 -0.16 -18.59 1.69
C ASP A 119 -0.06 -18.05 3.12
N ARG A 120 -0.33 -18.92 4.09
CA ARG A 120 -0.35 -18.52 5.51
C ARG A 120 1.01 -18.01 5.99
N LYS A 121 2.10 -18.65 5.57
CA LYS A 121 3.46 -18.22 5.97
C LYS A 121 3.79 -16.84 5.41
N MET A 122 3.50 -16.62 4.14
CA MET A 122 3.76 -15.34 3.49
C MET A 122 2.82 -14.26 4.01
N GLY A 123 1.58 -14.62 4.34
CA GLY A 123 0.65 -13.70 5.00
C GLY A 123 1.19 -13.21 6.34
N SER A 124 1.86 -14.10 7.08
CA SER A 124 2.53 -13.70 8.33
C SER A 124 3.64 -12.68 8.09
N VAL A 125 4.40 -12.83 7.01
CA VAL A 125 5.43 -11.84 6.63
C VAL A 125 4.78 -10.50 6.34
N VAL A 126 3.67 -10.48 5.62
CA VAL A 126 2.95 -9.23 5.31
C VAL A 126 2.45 -8.57 6.59
N ILE A 127 1.92 -9.35 7.55
CA ILE A 127 1.49 -8.81 8.85
C ILE A 127 2.68 -8.20 9.61
N VAL A 128 3.83 -8.86 9.62
CA VAL A 128 5.02 -8.32 10.29
C VAL A 128 5.39 -6.97 9.69
N THR A 129 5.40 -6.87 8.36
CA THR A 129 5.69 -5.58 7.69
C THR A 129 4.63 -4.53 7.99
N LEU A 130 3.35 -4.94 8.13
CA LEU A 130 2.29 -4.02 8.54
C LEU A 130 2.51 -3.50 9.96
N LEU A 131 2.93 -4.36 10.87
CA LEU A 131 3.24 -3.95 12.25
C LEU A 131 4.42 -2.96 12.26
N ILE A 132 5.44 -3.19 11.46
CA ILE A 132 6.55 -2.25 11.29
C ILE A 132 6.01 -0.90 10.79
N LEU A 133 5.11 -0.92 9.82
CA LEU A 133 4.49 0.30 9.30
C LEU A 133 3.71 1.03 10.39
N MET A 134 2.95 0.31 11.21
CA MET A 134 2.20 0.92 12.31
C MET A 134 3.12 1.58 13.33
N VAL A 135 4.25 0.94 13.66
CA VAL A 135 5.24 1.52 14.56
C VAL A 135 5.83 2.80 13.95
N CYS A 136 6.19 2.77 12.67
CA CYS A 136 6.74 3.94 11.99
C CYS A 136 5.72 5.07 11.88
N LEU A 137 4.46 4.75 11.63
CA LEU A 137 3.38 5.73 11.60
C LEU A 137 3.20 6.38 12.97
N THR A 138 3.21 5.58 14.03
CA THR A 138 3.12 6.08 15.40
C THR A 138 4.28 7.03 15.70
N TYR A 139 5.49 6.64 15.32
CA TYR A 139 6.66 7.49 15.46
C TYR A 139 6.49 8.83 14.72
N TYR A 140 5.97 8.79 13.51
CA TYR A 140 5.72 9.98 12.70
C TYR A 140 4.71 10.93 13.39
N LEU A 141 3.67 10.35 14.03
CA LEU A 141 2.62 11.14 14.67
C LEU A 141 2.99 11.67 16.05
N LEU A 142 4.04 11.13 16.67
CA LEU A 142 4.48 11.61 17.97
C LEU A 142 5.04 13.04 17.85
N PRO A 143 4.75 13.92 18.85
CA PRO A 143 5.33 15.25 18.85
C PRO A 143 6.84 15.16 19.03
N SER A 144 7.57 16.01 18.30
CA SER A 144 9.03 16.04 18.37
C SER A 144 9.52 16.93 19.50
#